data_6289e13f3f1c10a8ba7761efc3fff94b
#
_entry.id   6289e13f3f1c10a8ba7761efc3fff94b
#
_cell.length_a   1.000
_cell.length_b   1.000
_cell.length_c   1.000
_cell.angle_alpha   90.00
_cell.angle_beta   90.00
_cell.angle_gamma   90.00
#
_symmetry.space_group_name_H-M   'P 1'
#
loop_
_entity.id
_entity.type
_entity.pdbx_description
1 polymer ?
#
loop_
_entity_poly.entity_id
_entity_poly.type
_entity_poly.pdbx_seq_one_letter_code
_entity_poly.pdbx_strand_id
1 'polypeptide(L)'
;MKKLIFLLLAVMLLTACGQDKANDQGAVYVNITAEEAKEIMDSEEGYIILDVRTQEEYDQGHIPGAIVISHEEIAEKVEDALTDKDQLILVYCRSGRRSKLAAEALVELGYTNIKEFGGIIDWPYEVE
;
A
#
# COMPACT_ATOMS: atom_id res chain seq x y z
N MET A 1 67.51 18.48 22.58
CA MET A 1 66.39 18.69 22.66
C MET A 1 65.60 18.30 21.61
N LYS A 2 64.95 17.32 21.58
CA LYS A 2 64.19 16.98 20.60
C LYS A 2 62.85 17.35 20.85
N LYS A 3 62.23 17.93 20.06
CA LYS A 3 60.92 18.22 20.16
C LYS A 3 60.17 17.21 19.49
N LEU A 4 59.42 16.49 20.18
CA LEU A 4 58.52 15.57 19.60
C LEU A 4 57.30 16.30 19.25
N ILE A 5 57.08 16.46 18.02
CA ILE A 5 55.87 16.99 17.56
C ILE A 5 54.93 15.84 17.40
N PHE A 6 54.03 15.77 18.29
CA PHE A 6 52.99 14.80 18.16
C PHE A 6 52.00 15.38 17.21
N LEU A 7 52.07 14.90 16.06
CA LEU A 7 51.02 15.22 15.13
C LEU A 7 49.81 14.38 15.50
N LEU A 8 48.96 14.98 16.19
CA LEU A 8 47.70 14.35 16.44
C LEU A 8 46.94 14.36 15.15
N LEU A 9 46.96 13.26 14.52
CA LEU A 9 46.13 13.04 13.40
C LEU A 9 44.73 12.83 13.95
N ALA A 10 44.01 13.85 13.99
CA ALA A 10 42.61 13.72 14.29
C ALA A 10 41.97 13.06 13.11
N VAL A 11 41.80 11.80 13.22
CA VAL A 11 41.00 11.10 12.25
C VAL A 11 39.58 11.52 12.50
N MET A 12 39.15 12.44 11.73
CA MET A 12 37.78 12.72 11.72
C MET A 12 37.11 11.58 11.05
N LEU A 13 36.53 10.79 11.86
CA LEU A 13 35.65 9.81 11.34
C LEU A 13 34.38 10.55 10.99
N LEU A 14 34.29 10.85 9.77
CA LEU A 14 33.06 11.28 9.26
C LEU A 14 32.21 10.06 9.12
N THR A 15 31.48 9.81 10.10
CA THR A 15 30.44 8.86 9.93
C THR A 15 29.38 9.57 9.15
N ALA A 16 29.41 9.34 7.94
CA ALA A 16 28.33 9.80 7.15
C ALA A 16 27.18 8.92 7.45
N CYS A 17 26.39 9.39 8.21
CA CYS A 17 25.24 8.75 8.44
C CYS A 17 24.37 8.96 7.37
N GLY A 18 24.12 8.15 6.79
CA GLY A 18 23.36 8.26 5.82
C GLY A 18 22.03 8.48 5.96
N GLN A 19 21.37 8.52 5.65
CA GLN A 19 20.52 8.77 5.51
C GLN A 19 19.45 8.53 5.52
N ASP A 20 19.18 8.03 5.45
CA ASP A 20 18.18 7.72 5.79
C ASP A 20 17.03 8.17 5.43
N LYS A 21 16.94 8.51 4.51
CA LYS A 21 15.97 8.97 4.01
C LYS A 21 14.93 8.10 3.96
N ALA A 22 15.13 7.10 3.95
CA ALA A 22 14.21 6.21 3.87
C ALA A 22 13.06 6.43 4.68
N ASN A 23 13.26 6.88 5.61
CA ASN A 23 12.30 6.96 6.44
C ASN A 23 11.23 7.76 6.07
N ASP A 24 11.38 8.50 5.29
CA ASP A 24 10.41 9.34 5.06
C ASP A 24 9.38 8.63 4.39
N GLN A 25 9.58 7.50 3.94
CA GLN A 25 8.72 6.99 3.34
C GLN A 25 7.81 6.41 4.08
N GLY A 26 7.78 6.22 4.96
CA GLY A 26 6.90 5.71 5.66
C GLY A 26 6.15 4.66 5.01
N ALA A 27 4.92 4.56 5.14
CA ALA A 27 4.11 3.57 4.52
C ALA A 27 4.00 3.81 3.03
N VAL A 28 3.98 2.76 2.27
CA VAL A 28 3.78 2.83 0.84
C VAL A 28 2.85 1.68 0.49
N TYR A 29 2.30 1.70 -0.68
CA TYR A 29 1.56 0.57 -1.16
C TYR A 29 2.38 -0.18 -2.21
N VAL A 30 1.99 -1.42 -2.47
CA VAL A 30 2.70 -2.26 -3.43
C VAL A 30 1.75 -2.60 -4.57
N ASN A 31 2.26 -2.54 -5.80
CA ASN A 31 1.49 -3.01 -6.93
C ASN A 31 1.75 -4.49 -7.13
N ILE A 32 0.70 -5.25 -7.29
CA ILE A 32 0.81 -6.68 -7.57
C ILE A 32 -0.05 -7.02 -8.78
N THR A 33 0.13 -8.18 -9.32
CA THR A 33 -0.68 -8.65 -10.46
C THR A 33 -1.98 -9.28 -9.97
N ALA A 34 -2.93 -9.45 -10.88
CA ALA A 34 -4.16 -10.18 -10.58
C ALA A 34 -3.85 -11.60 -10.11
N GLU A 35 -2.84 -12.23 -10.70
CA GLU A 35 -2.45 -13.58 -10.30
C GLU A 35 -1.92 -13.61 -8.87
N GLU A 36 -1.08 -12.65 -8.53
CA GLU A 36 -0.56 -12.55 -7.17
C GLU A 36 -1.67 -12.28 -6.16
N ALA A 37 -2.62 -11.42 -6.53
CA ALA A 37 -3.77 -11.17 -5.67
C ALA A 37 -4.59 -12.45 -5.47
N LYS A 38 -4.81 -13.20 -6.54
CA LYS A 38 -5.56 -14.46 -6.46
C LYS A 38 -4.86 -15.48 -5.57
N GLU A 39 -3.53 -15.54 -5.64
CA GLU A 39 -2.77 -16.43 -4.77
C GLU A 39 -2.95 -16.08 -3.31
N ILE A 40 -2.95 -14.80 -2.98
CA ILE A 40 -3.19 -14.35 -1.61
C ILE A 40 -4.60 -14.76 -1.18
N MET A 41 -5.58 -14.51 -2.03
CA MET A 41 -6.98 -14.85 -1.72
C MET A 41 -7.17 -16.35 -1.49
N ASP A 42 -6.41 -17.18 -2.19
CA ASP A 42 -6.54 -18.63 -2.09
C ASP A 42 -5.76 -19.21 -0.91
N SER A 43 -4.70 -18.57 -0.46
CA SER A 43 -3.81 -19.14 0.53
C SER A 43 -3.75 -18.41 1.88
N GLU A 44 -4.28 -17.22 1.98
CA GLU A 44 -4.21 -16.43 3.21
C GLU A 44 -5.59 -16.12 3.76
N GLU A 45 -5.62 -15.67 4.99
CA GLU A 45 -6.85 -15.26 5.63
C GLU A 45 -6.66 -13.87 6.21
N GLY A 46 -7.71 -13.24 6.60
CA GLY A 46 -7.62 -11.94 7.27
C GLY A 46 -7.37 -10.75 6.36
N TYR A 47 -7.44 -10.94 5.07
CA TYR A 47 -7.31 -9.82 4.13
C TYR A 47 -8.68 -9.23 3.83
N ILE A 48 -8.70 -8.00 3.34
CA ILE A 48 -9.90 -7.34 2.85
C ILE A 48 -9.71 -7.11 1.36
N ILE A 49 -10.73 -7.35 0.57
CA ILE A 49 -10.75 -6.98 -0.85
C ILE A 49 -11.58 -5.70 -0.94
N LEU A 50 -10.96 -4.63 -1.38
CA LEU A 50 -11.60 -3.32 -1.46
C LEU A 50 -11.80 -2.88 -2.90
N ASP A 51 -13.06 -2.82 -3.30
CA ASP A 51 -13.46 -2.30 -4.59
C ASP A 51 -13.68 -0.79 -4.43
N VAL A 52 -12.92 0.00 -5.15
CA VAL A 52 -13.03 1.46 -5.03
C VAL A 52 -13.73 2.10 -6.21
N ARG A 53 -14.53 1.30 -6.92
CA ARG A 53 -15.40 1.81 -7.97
C ARG A 53 -16.67 2.39 -7.33
N THR A 54 -17.62 2.75 -8.13
CA THR A 54 -18.90 3.23 -7.61
C THR A 54 -19.75 2.05 -7.14
N GLN A 55 -20.74 2.33 -6.32
CA GLN A 55 -21.69 1.32 -5.87
C GLN A 55 -22.40 0.68 -7.08
N GLU A 56 -22.73 1.48 -8.08
CA GLU A 56 -23.40 0.99 -9.27
C GLU A 56 -22.54 -0.02 -10.03
N GLU A 57 -21.26 0.28 -10.19
CA GLU A 57 -20.33 -0.66 -10.85
C GLU A 57 -20.22 -1.95 -10.04
N TYR A 58 -20.11 -1.84 -8.73
CA TYR A 58 -20.03 -2.98 -7.83
C TYR A 58 -21.27 -3.89 -7.98
N ASP A 59 -22.44 -3.28 -8.05
CA ASP A 59 -23.69 -4.02 -8.17
C ASP A 59 -23.80 -4.78 -9.50
N GLN A 60 -23.10 -4.32 -10.51
CA GLN A 60 -23.10 -4.98 -11.81
C GLN A 60 -22.16 -6.19 -11.87
N GLY A 61 -21.34 -6.35 -10.88
CA GLY A 61 -20.40 -7.46 -10.78
C GLY A 61 -19.14 -7.03 -10.05
N HIS A 62 -18.65 -7.84 -9.15
CA HIS A 62 -17.46 -7.55 -8.36
C HIS A 62 -16.71 -8.83 -8.02
N ILE A 63 -15.49 -8.68 -7.58
CA ILE A 63 -14.68 -9.82 -7.16
C ILE A 63 -15.31 -10.42 -5.90
N PRO A 64 -15.47 -11.74 -5.83
CA PRO A 64 -16.14 -12.36 -4.69
C PRO A 64 -15.52 -11.97 -3.35
N GLY A 65 -16.37 -11.56 -2.43
CA GLY A 65 -15.94 -11.15 -1.09
C GLY A 65 -15.53 -9.70 -0.97
N ALA A 66 -15.51 -8.94 -2.06
CA ALA A 66 -15.11 -7.54 -2.00
C ALA A 66 -16.17 -6.69 -1.31
N ILE A 67 -15.70 -5.68 -0.59
CA ILE A 67 -16.56 -4.61 -0.10
C ILE A 67 -16.30 -3.39 -0.98
N VAL A 68 -17.23 -2.46 -1.03
CA VAL A 68 -17.10 -1.29 -1.88
C VAL A 68 -17.05 -0.01 -1.05
N ILE A 69 -16.04 0.82 -1.33
CA ILE A 69 -15.99 2.19 -0.86
C ILE A 69 -15.41 2.96 -2.04
N SER A 70 -16.20 3.83 -2.64
CA SER A 70 -15.75 4.60 -3.80
C SER A 70 -14.49 5.39 -3.46
N HIS A 71 -13.55 5.46 -4.40
CA HIS A 71 -12.28 6.15 -4.16
C HIS A 71 -12.46 7.60 -3.69
N GLU A 72 -13.55 8.24 -4.09
CA GLU A 72 -13.82 9.61 -3.65
C GLU A 72 -14.29 9.67 -2.20
N GLU A 73 -14.73 8.56 -1.64
CA GLU A 73 -15.23 8.50 -0.28
C GLU A 73 -14.28 7.83 0.70
N ILE A 74 -13.11 7.42 0.25
CA ILE A 74 -12.15 6.73 1.09
C ILE A 74 -11.84 7.52 2.37
N ALA A 75 -11.51 8.79 2.21
CA ALA A 75 -11.11 9.60 3.36
C ALA A 75 -12.20 9.74 4.41
N GLU A 76 -13.47 9.67 3.99
CA GLU A 76 -14.56 9.84 4.92
C GLU A 76 -15.05 8.54 5.54
N LYS A 77 -14.93 7.45 4.82
CA LYS A 77 -15.60 6.21 5.22
C LYS A 77 -14.70 5.07 5.64
N VAL A 78 -13.47 5.04 5.18
CA VAL A 78 -12.66 3.83 5.35
C VAL A 78 -12.30 3.57 6.80
N GLU A 79 -12.05 4.60 7.57
CA GLU A 79 -11.62 4.39 8.96
C GLU A 79 -12.71 3.77 9.84
N ASP A 80 -13.96 4.02 9.52
CA ASP A 80 -15.07 3.40 10.23
C ASP A 80 -15.29 1.97 9.76
N ALA A 81 -15.01 1.68 8.51
CA ALA A 81 -15.22 0.36 7.95
C ALA A 81 -14.05 -0.59 8.19
N LEU A 82 -12.84 -0.08 8.11
CA LEU A 82 -11.63 -0.88 8.27
C LEU A 82 -10.80 -0.29 9.40
N THR A 83 -11.05 -0.76 10.59
CA THR A 83 -10.46 -0.19 11.81
C THR A 83 -9.05 -0.65 12.08
N ASP A 84 -8.64 -1.79 11.52
CA ASP A 84 -7.28 -2.30 11.72
C ASP A 84 -6.38 -1.77 10.61
N LYS A 85 -5.57 -0.81 10.94
CA LYS A 85 -4.69 -0.15 9.96
C LYS A 85 -3.54 -1.00 9.47
N ASP A 86 -3.30 -2.13 10.08
CA ASP A 86 -2.24 -3.05 9.67
C ASP A 86 -2.80 -4.25 8.90
N GLN A 87 -4.10 -4.32 8.73
CA GLN A 87 -4.72 -5.40 8.00
C GLN A 87 -4.38 -5.32 6.52
N LEU A 88 -4.17 -6.44 5.90
CA LEU A 88 -3.89 -6.47 4.46
C LEU A 88 -5.13 -6.06 3.68
N ILE A 89 -4.99 -5.06 2.84
CA ILE A 89 -6.04 -4.57 1.97
C ILE A 89 -5.63 -4.76 0.53
N LEU A 90 -6.42 -5.51 -0.20
CA LEU A 90 -6.23 -5.75 -1.65
C LEU A 90 -7.18 -4.81 -2.37
N VAL A 91 -6.64 -3.85 -3.10
CA VAL A 91 -7.43 -2.75 -3.67
C VAL A 91 -7.49 -2.86 -5.17
N TYR A 92 -8.67 -2.71 -5.74
CA TYR A 92 -8.84 -2.70 -7.18
C TYR A 92 -9.93 -1.72 -7.62
N CYS A 93 -9.93 -1.38 -8.90
CA CYS A 93 -11.00 -0.59 -9.49
C CYS A 93 -11.39 -1.18 -10.85
N ARG A 94 -11.73 -0.37 -11.82
CA ARG A 94 -12.05 -0.89 -13.15
C ARG A 94 -10.80 -1.12 -13.98
N SER A 95 -9.92 -0.12 -14.08
CA SER A 95 -8.73 -0.18 -14.92
C SER A 95 -7.42 0.15 -14.21
N GLY A 96 -7.45 0.44 -12.92
CA GLY A 96 -6.24 0.68 -12.12
C GLY A 96 -5.98 2.12 -11.74
N ARG A 97 -6.63 3.09 -12.35
CA ARG A 97 -6.38 4.50 -12.04
C ARG A 97 -6.94 4.91 -10.69
N ARG A 98 -8.19 4.60 -10.44
CA ARG A 98 -8.85 4.95 -9.17
C ARG A 98 -8.27 4.17 -8.00
N SER A 99 -7.86 2.91 -8.24
CA SER A 99 -7.27 2.08 -7.18
C SER A 99 -5.92 2.60 -6.71
N LYS A 100 -5.14 3.19 -7.61
CA LYS A 100 -3.88 3.82 -7.22
C LYS A 100 -4.13 5.07 -6.39
N LEU A 101 -5.11 5.88 -6.76
CA LEU A 101 -5.48 7.05 -5.97
C LEU A 101 -6.00 6.64 -4.59
N ALA A 102 -6.80 5.59 -4.54
CA ALA A 102 -7.31 5.08 -3.28
C ALA A 102 -6.18 4.52 -2.41
N ALA A 103 -5.23 3.80 -3.00
CA ALA A 103 -4.09 3.28 -2.27
C ALA A 103 -3.25 4.41 -1.66
N GLU A 104 -3.04 5.49 -2.40
CA GLU A 104 -2.33 6.66 -1.89
C GLU A 104 -3.09 7.30 -0.73
N ALA A 105 -4.41 7.41 -0.83
CA ALA A 105 -5.22 7.96 0.25
C ALA A 105 -5.16 7.07 1.50
N LEU A 106 -5.16 5.76 1.32
CA LEU A 106 -5.03 4.83 2.44
C LEU A 106 -3.68 4.97 3.14
N VAL A 107 -2.62 5.13 2.37
CA VAL A 107 -1.28 5.37 2.94
C VAL A 107 -1.31 6.64 3.79
N GLU A 108 -1.89 7.71 3.28
CA GLU A 108 -1.96 8.97 4.02
C GLU A 108 -2.78 8.85 5.31
N LEU A 109 -3.75 7.96 5.34
CA LEU A 109 -4.56 7.73 6.53
C LEU A 109 -3.88 6.78 7.52
N GLY A 110 -2.71 6.28 7.20
CA GLY A 110 -1.96 5.44 8.11
C GLY A 110 -2.12 3.93 7.94
N TYR A 111 -2.78 3.50 6.87
CA TYR A 111 -2.85 2.06 6.58
C TYR A 111 -1.49 1.59 6.06
N THR A 112 -1.01 0.48 6.57
CA THR A 112 0.37 0.06 6.39
C THR A 112 0.55 -1.15 5.49
N ASN A 113 -0.53 -1.82 5.09
CA ASN A 113 -0.40 -3.09 4.39
C ASN A 113 -1.37 -3.11 3.20
N ILE A 114 -1.00 -2.43 2.14
CA ILE A 114 -1.87 -2.19 1.00
C ILE A 114 -1.25 -2.76 -0.25
N LYS A 115 -2.00 -3.59 -0.97
CA LYS A 115 -1.58 -4.12 -2.25
C LYS A 115 -2.63 -3.78 -3.29
N GLU A 116 -2.23 -3.09 -4.32
CA GLU A 116 -3.11 -2.63 -5.37
C GLU A 116 -2.90 -3.51 -6.60
N PHE A 117 -3.96 -4.05 -7.16
CA PHE A 117 -3.83 -5.02 -8.23
C PHE A 117 -4.56 -4.68 -9.53
N GLY A 118 -4.75 -3.42 -9.79
CA GLY A 118 -5.24 -2.97 -11.09
C GLY A 118 -6.75 -2.95 -11.20
N GLY A 119 -7.27 -3.49 -12.26
CA GLY A 119 -8.67 -3.36 -12.53
C GLY A 119 -9.38 -4.66 -12.87
N ILE A 120 -10.67 -4.67 -12.64
CA ILE A 120 -11.51 -5.83 -12.88
C ILE A 120 -11.53 -6.19 -14.37
N ILE A 121 -11.25 -5.26 -15.26
CA ILE A 121 -11.20 -5.58 -16.69
C ILE A 121 -10.09 -6.57 -17.02
N ASP A 122 -9.06 -6.64 -16.18
CA ASP A 122 -7.95 -7.56 -16.37
C ASP A 122 -8.02 -8.76 -15.41
N TRP A 123 -9.12 -8.90 -14.72
CA TRP A 123 -9.30 -9.98 -13.76
C TRP A 123 -9.83 -11.23 -14.47
N PRO A 124 -9.00 -12.28 -14.57
CA PRO A 124 -9.40 -13.45 -15.35
C PRO A 124 -10.15 -14.51 -14.56
N TYR A 125 -10.53 -14.20 -13.35
CA TYR A 125 -11.18 -15.17 -12.46
C TYR A 125 -12.65 -14.82 -12.24
N GLU A 126 -13.31 -15.50 -11.33
CA GLU A 126 -14.72 -15.31 -11.10
C GLU A 126 -15.10 -13.95 -10.59
N VAL A 127 -16.29 -13.52 -10.92
CA VAL A 127 -16.94 -12.34 -10.34
C VAL A 127 -18.32 -12.77 -9.90
N GLU A 128 -18.89 -12.04 -8.97
CA GLU A 128 -20.25 -12.33 -8.49
C GLU A 128 -21.14 -11.09 -8.57
#